data_95b0608697cf04bce2b5a1c3e9fecf3f
#
_entry.id   95b0608697cf04bce2b5a1c3e9fecf3f
#
_cell.length_a   1.000
_cell.length_b   1.000
_cell.length_c   1.000
_cell.angle_alpha   90.00
_cell.angle_beta   90.00
_cell.angle_gamma   90.00
#
_symmetry.space_group_name_H-M   'P 1'
#
loop_
_entity.id
_entity.type
_entity.pdbx_description
1 polymer ?
#
loop_
_entity_poly.entity_id
_entity_poly.type
_entity_poly.pdbx_seq_one_letter_code
_entity_poly.pdbx_strand_id
1 'polypeptide(L)'
;MHPTRSLILVLLAASALLTVSVGVALSLVLPPGGSFTDDDGNVHEGNIEAIAAVGITKGCNPPANNHYCPASSLTRGQMAAFVRRALDLPSTATDYFVDDNDSVFEGDINAVAKAGITKGCNPPANDRFCPDGRITRGQLAAFLRRAFDYPSSPTDYFVDDNGSIYEGDINALAQAGVTKGCNPPTNNRYCPTNLVLRDQMASFFSRALGLSPIVPSPRCPTLPADNIWNRRVNDLPRDARSSQYIATIGANATLHADFGSGVWPPGSNSPIGIPFVNVTNGQPDVEIIYTAYGKESDPGPFPIPRNAPIEGGPDANGDRHVIVVDRDACMLYELYRAYPNGDGSWSAASGASYDLRSNALRPDGWTSADAAGLPMYPGLVTYDEVMSGVITHAIRFTASETRSDHVWPARHDASSRTGANYPPMGQRFRLKAGYDISGFSRDVQVILQAFKDYGLILADNGGAWSISGAPDSRWNNSMLHELDVIPGSAFEAVDVSSVMIDPNSGRARN
;
A
#
# COMPACT_ATOMS: atom_id res chain seq x y z
N MET A 1 2.34 -21.72 91.85
CA MET A 1 2.80 -22.68 90.82
C MET A 1 2.12 -22.35 89.49
N HIS A 2 2.84 -21.60 88.65
CA HIS A 2 2.33 -21.20 87.35
C HIS A 2 2.93 -22.12 86.26
N PRO A 3 2.18 -22.58 85.26
CA PRO A 3 2.79 -23.20 84.10
C PRO A 3 3.09 -22.18 82.99
N THR A 4 4.30 -22.23 82.55
CA THR A 4 4.85 -21.49 81.44
C THR A 4 4.20 -21.94 80.11
N ARG A 5 3.65 -20.99 79.33
CA ARG A 5 3.19 -21.21 77.95
C ARG A 5 4.33 -20.92 77.02
N SER A 6 4.78 -21.94 76.30
CA SER A 6 5.67 -21.83 75.13
C SER A 6 4.89 -21.30 73.92
N LEU A 7 5.35 -20.16 73.37
CA LEU A 7 4.88 -19.61 72.07
C LEU A 7 5.67 -20.30 70.98
N ILE A 8 4.97 -21.08 70.14
CA ILE A 8 5.52 -21.60 68.87
C ILE A 8 5.26 -20.56 67.83
N LEU A 9 6.33 -19.93 67.32
CA LEU A 9 6.31 -19.03 66.18
C LEU A 9 6.26 -19.83 64.88
N VAL A 10 5.10 -19.84 64.22
CA VAL A 10 4.99 -20.41 62.88
C VAL A 10 5.36 -19.34 61.85
N LEU A 11 6.54 -19.44 61.26
CA LEU A 11 6.94 -18.68 60.09
C LEU A 11 6.21 -19.19 58.85
N LEU A 12 5.19 -18.46 58.40
CA LEU A 12 4.59 -18.64 57.08
C LEU A 12 5.47 -17.90 56.08
N ALA A 13 6.28 -18.67 55.32
CA ALA A 13 6.96 -18.18 54.17
C ALA A 13 5.93 -18.05 53.02
N ALA A 14 5.50 -16.82 52.73
CA ALA A 14 4.74 -16.48 51.53
C ALA A 14 5.67 -16.50 50.34
N SER A 15 5.70 -17.61 49.60
CA SER A 15 6.33 -17.66 48.26
C SER A 15 5.47 -16.87 47.29
N ALA A 16 5.85 -15.64 47.01
CA ALA A 16 5.29 -14.90 45.88
C ALA A 16 5.78 -15.54 44.58
N LEU A 17 4.91 -16.33 43.95
CA LEU A 17 5.12 -16.72 42.55
C LEU A 17 4.95 -15.45 41.71
N LEU A 18 6.06 -14.88 41.25
CA LEU A 18 6.06 -13.97 40.12
C LEU A 18 5.67 -14.80 38.88
N THR A 19 4.41 -14.74 38.48
CA THR A 19 4.00 -15.13 37.14
C THR A 19 4.53 -14.06 36.17
N VAL A 20 5.68 -14.34 35.58
CA VAL A 20 6.13 -13.63 34.39
C VAL A 20 5.13 -14.04 33.29
N SER A 21 4.13 -13.20 33.07
CA SER A 21 3.34 -13.27 31.84
C SER A 21 4.29 -12.93 30.67
N VAL A 22 4.81 -13.96 30.02
CA VAL A 22 5.40 -13.83 28.69
C VAL A 22 4.26 -13.37 27.79
N GLY A 23 4.14 -12.05 27.60
CA GLY A 23 3.30 -11.48 26.57
C GLY A 23 3.78 -12.05 25.25
N VAL A 24 3.01 -12.92 24.63
CA VAL A 24 3.19 -13.26 23.23
C VAL A 24 2.98 -11.95 22.51
N ALA A 25 4.08 -11.31 22.07
CA ALA A 25 4.02 -10.23 21.11
C ALA A 25 3.39 -10.82 19.85
N LEU A 26 2.10 -10.55 19.66
CA LEU A 26 1.46 -10.76 18.37
C LEU A 26 2.27 -9.89 17.40
N SER A 27 3.04 -10.54 16.55
CA SER A 27 3.70 -9.89 15.42
C SER A 27 2.57 -9.40 14.52
N LEU A 28 2.22 -8.12 14.64
CA LEU A 28 1.31 -7.47 13.69
C LEU A 28 2.05 -7.44 12.35
N VAL A 29 1.62 -8.29 11.44
CA VAL A 29 2.13 -8.27 10.06
C VAL A 29 1.51 -7.04 9.41
N LEU A 30 2.33 -6.00 9.23
CA LEU A 30 1.93 -4.80 8.51
C LEU A 30 1.93 -5.07 7.00
N PRO A 31 1.09 -4.34 6.24
CA PRO A 31 1.18 -4.38 4.78
C PRO A 31 2.61 -4.02 4.30
N PRO A 32 3.08 -4.55 3.18
CA PRO A 32 4.32 -4.10 2.55
C PRO A 32 4.32 -2.58 2.36
N GLY A 33 5.41 -1.90 2.79
CA GLY A 33 5.49 -0.45 2.81
C GLY A 33 4.78 0.23 3.99
N GLY A 34 4.29 -0.55 4.98
CA GLY A 34 3.69 -0.02 6.19
C GLY A 34 2.26 0.50 6.05
N SER A 35 1.81 1.23 7.08
CA SER A 35 0.46 1.82 7.16
C SER A 35 0.31 3.07 6.30
N PHE A 36 1.43 3.75 5.96
CA PHE A 36 1.42 5.02 5.24
C PHE A 36 2.31 4.96 4.00
N THR A 37 2.02 5.82 3.02
CA THR A 37 2.71 5.82 1.73
C THR A 37 3.76 6.91 1.61
N ASP A 38 3.82 7.84 2.55
CA ASP A 38 4.68 9.02 2.52
C ASP A 38 5.79 9.01 3.57
N ASP A 39 5.94 7.92 4.30
CA ASP A 39 7.00 7.73 5.31
C ASP A 39 8.07 6.70 4.91
N ASP A 40 7.93 6.10 3.73
CA ASP A 40 8.89 5.14 3.19
C ASP A 40 10.31 5.72 3.16
N GLY A 41 11.26 4.99 3.73
CA GLY A 41 12.66 5.40 3.83
C GLY A 41 12.92 6.53 4.83
N ASN A 42 11.92 6.99 5.58
CA ASN A 42 12.11 7.91 6.70
C ASN A 42 12.83 7.19 7.84
N VAL A 43 13.81 7.86 8.46
CA VAL A 43 14.59 7.27 9.59
C VAL A 43 13.73 6.95 10.82
N HIS A 44 12.53 7.47 10.90
CA HIS A 44 11.53 7.23 11.95
C HIS A 44 10.42 6.27 11.53
N GLU A 45 10.42 5.74 10.31
CA GLU A 45 9.39 4.87 9.74
C GLU A 45 8.99 3.74 10.69
N GLY A 46 9.96 2.98 11.19
CA GLY A 46 9.67 1.89 12.13
C GLY A 46 8.95 2.33 13.42
N ASN A 47 9.18 3.57 13.89
CA ASN A 47 8.47 4.11 15.04
C ASN A 47 7.07 4.63 14.67
N ILE A 48 6.91 5.16 13.45
CA ILE A 48 5.62 5.56 12.90
C ILE A 48 4.71 4.33 12.82
N GLU A 49 5.20 3.25 12.26
CA GLU A 49 4.49 1.98 12.16
C GLU A 49 4.15 1.39 13.54
N ALA A 50 5.07 1.48 14.50
CA ALA A 50 4.81 1.00 15.85
C ALA A 50 3.63 1.73 16.53
N ILE A 51 3.53 3.05 16.39
CA ILE A 51 2.41 3.81 16.96
C ILE A 51 1.12 3.69 16.12
N ALA A 52 1.21 3.38 14.83
CA ALA A 52 0.07 3.07 13.99
C ALA A 52 -0.56 1.72 14.38
N ALA A 53 0.27 0.69 14.57
CA ALA A 53 -0.16 -0.65 14.96
C ALA A 53 -0.96 -0.69 16.28
N VAL A 54 -0.66 0.23 17.21
CA VAL A 54 -1.41 0.36 18.48
C VAL A 54 -2.48 1.45 18.43
N GLY A 55 -2.81 1.99 17.25
CA GLY A 55 -3.94 2.91 17.05
C GLY A 55 -3.73 4.35 17.55
N ILE A 56 -2.49 4.73 17.89
CA ILE A 56 -2.17 6.11 18.37
C ILE A 56 -2.27 7.11 17.24
N THR A 57 -1.80 6.75 16.05
CA THR A 57 -1.97 7.58 14.84
C THR A 57 -3.02 6.98 13.88
N LYS A 58 -3.69 7.87 13.14
CA LYS A 58 -4.64 7.52 12.07
C LYS A 58 -4.26 8.19 10.74
N GLY A 59 -3.01 8.67 10.63
CA GLY A 59 -2.59 9.43 9.47
C GLY A 59 -2.91 10.92 9.56
N CYS A 60 -2.76 11.62 8.42
CA CYS A 60 -2.94 13.08 8.32
C CYS A 60 -3.91 13.53 7.22
N ASN A 61 -4.42 12.61 6.40
CA ASN A 61 -5.27 12.89 5.23
C ASN A 61 -6.60 12.11 5.28
N PRO A 62 -7.50 12.41 6.26
CA PRO A 62 -8.81 11.76 6.30
C PRO A 62 -9.66 12.15 5.06
N PRO A 63 -10.52 11.25 4.53
CA PRO A 63 -10.82 9.92 5.07
C PRO A 63 -9.87 8.80 4.65
N ALA A 64 -8.95 9.03 3.70
CA ALA A 64 -8.07 7.99 3.17
C ALA A 64 -7.09 7.43 4.22
N ASN A 65 -6.55 8.32 5.08
CA ASN A 65 -5.65 7.97 6.17
C ASN A 65 -4.43 7.11 5.78
N ASN A 66 -3.96 7.27 4.54
CA ASN A 66 -2.80 6.56 3.99
C ASN A 66 -1.52 7.42 3.96
N HIS A 67 -1.56 8.65 4.48
CA HIS A 67 -0.39 9.53 4.67
C HIS A 67 -0.16 9.81 6.13
N TYR A 68 1.10 9.82 6.55
CA TYR A 68 1.51 10.19 7.90
C TYR A 68 1.92 11.66 8.01
N CYS A 69 2.36 12.27 6.91
CA CYS A 69 2.91 13.62 6.84
C CYS A 69 4.16 13.82 7.74
N PRO A 70 5.25 13.04 7.59
CA PRO A 70 6.38 12.98 8.51
C PRO A 70 7.02 14.34 8.78
N ALA A 71 7.24 15.14 7.73
CA ALA A 71 7.90 16.45 7.78
C ALA A 71 7.02 17.59 8.30
N SER A 72 5.75 17.35 8.60
CA SER A 72 4.85 18.37 9.11
C SER A 72 5.13 18.68 10.57
N SER A 73 5.12 19.98 10.95
CA SER A 73 5.23 20.36 12.36
C SER A 73 3.97 19.99 13.14
N LEU A 74 4.17 19.44 14.33
CA LEU A 74 3.09 19.01 15.21
C LEU A 74 2.39 20.22 15.86
N THR A 75 1.04 20.23 15.85
CA THR A 75 0.25 21.22 16.62
C THR A 75 -0.04 20.72 18.03
N ARG A 76 -0.42 21.64 18.92
CA ARG A 76 -0.80 21.31 20.30
C ARG A 76 -2.07 20.46 20.35
N GLY A 77 -3.06 20.75 19.48
CA GLY A 77 -4.28 19.93 19.34
C GLY A 77 -3.97 18.50 18.92
N GLN A 78 -3.12 18.34 17.92
CA GLN A 78 -2.65 17.02 17.51
C GLN A 78 -1.92 16.28 18.63
N MET A 79 -1.06 16.99 19.39
CA MET A 79 -0.37 16.39 20.54
C MET A 79 -1.36 15.88 21.60
N ALA A 80 -2.42 16.64 21.90
CA ALA A 80 -3.47 16.20 22.82
C ALA A 80 -4.14 14.89 22.33
N ALA A 81 -4.44 14.78 21.03
CA ALA A 81 -5.02 13.58 20.45
C ALA A 81 -4.07 12.37 20.55
N PHE A 82 -2.78 12.54 20.32
CA PHE A 82 -1.78 11.48 20.49
C PHE A 82 -1.68 11.01 21.95
N VAL A 83 -1.59 11.94 22.89
CA VAL A 83 -1.52 11.62 24.34
C VAL A 83 -2.79 10.89 24.80
N ARG A 84 -3.98 11.39 24.40
CA ARG A 84 -5.24 10.76 24.78
C ARG A 84 -5.32 9.32 24.33
N ARG A 85 -4.94 9.05 23.06
CA ARG A 85 -4.95 7.68 22.50
C ARG A 85 -3.89 6.81 23.14
N ALA A 86 -2.68 7.35 23.37
CA ALA A 86 -1.58 6.60 23.97
C ALA A 86 -1.88 6.12 25.40
N LEU A 87 -2.67 6.90 26.16
CA LEU A 87 -3.03 6.62 27.54
C LEU A 87 -4.47 6.14 27.72
N ASP A 88 -5.22 5.96 26.63
CA ASP A 88 -6.64 5.61 26.63
C ASP A 88 -7.47 6.46 27.58
N LEU A 89 -7.25 7.80 27.56
CA LEU A 89 -7.91 8.70 28.50
C LEU A 89 -9.40 8.81 28.19
N PRO A 90 -10.27 8.68 29.21
CA PRO A 90 -11.71 8.79 29.03
C PRO A 90 -12.12 10.22 28.65
N SER A 91 -13.20 10.32 27.88
CA SER A 91 -13.82 11.61 27.58
C SER A 91 -14.34 12.32 28.85
N THR A 92 -14.51 13.62 28.73
CA THR A 92 -15.09 14.46 29.81
C THR A 92 -16.05 15.46 29.18
N ALA A 93 -17.10 15.80 29.92
CA ALA A 93 -18.04 16.85 29.55
C ALA A 93 -17.58 18.25 30.06
N THR A 94 -16.47 18.33 30.83
CA THR A 94 -15.95 19.58 31.32
C THR A 94 -15.13 20.23 30.22
N ASP A 95 -15.48 21.46 29.89
CA ASP A 95 -14.71 22.35 29.05
C ASP A 95 -13.70 23.12 29.90
N TYR A 96 -12.42 23.02 29.55
CA TYR A 96 -11.31 23.58 30.34
C TYR A 96 -10.74 24.86 29.72
N PHE A 97 -10.95 25.11 28.44
CA PHE A 97 -10.33 26.23 27.73
C PHE A 97 -11.34 26.95 26.82
N VAL A 98 -11.16 28.26 26.68
CA VAL A 98 -12.10 29.12 25.95
C VAL A 98 -11.82 29.23 24.45
N ASP A 99 -10.70 28.67 23.98
CA ASP A 99 -10.19 28.84 22.59
C ASP A 99 -10.10 27.55 21.79
N ASP A 100 -10.69 26.47 22.28
CA ASP A 100 -10.68 25.16 21.61
C ASP A 100 -12.08 24.66 21.18
N ASN A 101 -13.14 25.43 21.42
CA ASN A 101 -14.53 25.05 21.16
C ASN A 101 -14.83 24.70 19.68
N ASP A 102 -14.13 25.32 18.73
CA ASP A 102 -14.25 25.02 17.31
C ASP A 102 -13.18 24.02 16.82
N SER A 103 -12.35 23.49 17.72
CA SER A 103 -11.29 22.58 17.38
C SER A 103 -11.80 21.13 17.23
N VAL A 104 -11.42 20.45 16.17
CA VAL A 104 -11.67 19.01 16.04
C VAL A 104 -11.01 18.17 17.15
N PHE A 105 -10.11 18.77 17.93
CA PHE A 105 -9.38 18.14 19.04
C PHE A 105 -9.95 18.53 20.42
N GLU A 106 -11.05 19.28 20.51
CA GLU A 106 -11.63 19.76 21.79
C GLU A 106 -11.80 18.63 22.81
N GLY A 107 -12.41 17.50 22.40
CA GLY A 107 -12.58 16.35 23.29
C GLY A 107 -11.26 15.70 23.74
N ASP A 108 -10.21 15.74 22.91
CA ASP A 108 -8.88 15.25 23.26
C ASP A 108 -8.18 16.24 24.21
N ILE A 109 -8.32 17.52 23.97
CA ILE A 109 -7.78 18.61 24.79
C ILE A 109 -8.37 18.55 26.20
N ASN A 110 -9.70 18.45 26.30
CA ASN A 110 -10.38 18.36 27.57
C ASN A 110 -10.00 17.10 28.37
N ALA A 111 -9.79 15.96 27.69
CA ALA A 111 -9.34 14.73 28.33
C ALA A 111 -7.94 14.86 28.94
N VAL A 112 -6.97 15.45 28.22
CA VAL A 112 -5.61 15.66 28.75
C VAL A 112 -5.55 16.76 29.81
N ALA A 113 -6.46 17.75 29.78
CA ALA A 113 -6.62 18.75 30.82
C ALA A 113 -7.14 18.12 32.14
N LYS A 114 -8.20 17.28 32.02
CA LYS A 114 -8.74 16.52 33.16
C LYS A 114 -7.69 15.62 33.80
N ALA A 115 -6.81 15.02 33.01
CA ALA A 115 -5.71 14.18 33.48
C ALA A 115 -4.54 15.01 34.07
N GLY A 116 -4.60 16.36 34.09
CA GLY A 116 -3.53 17.22 34.60
C GLY A 116 -2.28 17.31 33.75
N ILE A 117 -2.32 16.78 32.52
CA ILE A 117 -1.17 16.70 31.61
C ILE A 117 -0.85 18.07 31.00
N THR A 118 -1.86 18.87 30.70
CA THR A 118 -1.70 20.24 30.20
C THR A 118 -2.11 21.27 31.22
N LYS A 119 -1.48 22.46 31.14
CA LYS A 119 -1.79 23.66 31.97
C LYS A 119 -2.20 24.85 31.09
N GLY A 120 -2.53 24.61 29.82
CA GLY A 120 -2.81 25.70 28.90
C GLY A 120 -1.57 26.30 28.24
N CYS A 121 -1.74 27.46 27.56
CA CYS A 121 -0.69 28.11 26.78
C CYS A 121 -0.44 29.58 27.23
N ASN A 122 -1.25 30.15 28.12
CA ASN A 122 -1.23 31.56 28.48
C ASN A 122 -1.12 31.79 30.03
N PRO A 123 -0.02 31.38 30.66
CA PRO A 123 0.14 31.64 32.10
C PRO A 123 0.18 33.15 32.40
N PRO A 124 -0.37 33.60 33.57
CA PRO A 124 -0.88 32.78 34.66
C PRO A 124 -2.38 32.42 34.55
N ALA A 125 -3.11 32.95 33.55
CA ALA A 125 -4.56 32.70 33.43
C ALA A 125 -4.87 31.22 33.13
N ASN A 126 -4.11 30.61 32.25
CA ASN A 126 -4.24 29.21 31.88
C ASN A 126 -5.64 28.78 31.39
N ASP A 127 -6.37 29.75 30.82
CA ASP A 127 -7.73 29.56 30.26
C ASP A 127 -7.74 29.31 28.73
N ARG A 128 -6.54 29.24 28.12
CA ARG A 128 -6.37 28.93 26.67
C ARG A 128 -5.46 27.75 26.45
N PHE A 129 -5.81 26.95 25.45
CA PHE A 129 -5.01 25.79 25.00
C PHE A 129 -4.13 26.08 23.80
N CYS A 130 -4.53 26.98 22.90
CA CYS A 130 -3.88 27.32 21.66
C CYS A 130 -3.77 26.09 20.71
N PRO A 131 -4.88 25.47 20.25
CA PRO A 131 -4.88 24.19 19.52
C PRO A 131 -3.99 24.16 18.27
N ASP A 132 -3.97 25.26 17.50
CA ASP A 132 -3.21 25.39 16.24
C ASP A 132 -1.75 25.81 16.47
N GLY A 133 -1.38 26.17 17.70
CA GLY A 133 -0.02 26.51 18.07
C GLY A 133 0.93 25.32 17.84
N ARG A 134 2.07 25.57 17.18
CA ARG A 134 3.08 24.52 16.97
C ARG A 134 3.82 24.25 18.28
N ILE A 135 4.12 22.98 18.54
CA ILE A 135 4.77 22.55 19.77
C ILE A 135 6.30 22.52 19.60
N THR A 136 7.01 23.06 20.59
CA THR A 136 8.48 22.93 20.65
C THR A 136 8.89 21.66 21.36
N ARG A 137 10.16 21.26 21.18
CA ARG A 137 10.72 20.06 21.85
C ARG A 137 10.69 20.19 23.37
N GLY A 138 10.95 21.39 23.92
CA GLY A 138 10.81 21.63 25.36
C GLY A 138 9.38 21.46 25.87
N GLN A 139 8.39 21.97 25.14
CA GLN A 139 6.98 21.77 25.47
C GLN A 139 6.58 20.29 25.35
N LEU A 140 7.06 19.57 24.34
CA LEU A 140 6.86 18.13 24.21
C LEU A 140 7.40 17.39 25.46
N ALA A 141 8.59 17.75 25.93
CA ALA A 141 9.16 17.15 27.16
C ALA A 141 8.22 17.30 28.33
N ALA A 142 7.66 18.49 28.54
CA ALA A 142 6.73 18.74 29.61
C ALA A 142 5.42 17.96 29.50
N PHE A 143 4.90 17.79 28.27
CA PHE A 143 3.74 16.94 28.03
C PHE A 143 4.02 15.46 28.36
N LEU A 144 5.10 14.90 27.81
CA LEU A 144 5.44 13.48 27.98
C LEU A 144 5.81 13.15 29.43
N ARG A 145 6.56 14.04 30.10
CA ARG A 145 6.88 13.84 31.54
C ARG A 145 5.63 13.68 32.39
N ARG A 146 4.63 14.58 32.19
CA ARG A 146 3.37 14.52 32.95
C ARG A 146 2.49 13.35 32.50
N ALA A 147 2.47 13.05 31.20
CA ALA A 147 1.67 11.95 30.64
C ALA A 147 2.11 10.58 31.16
N PHE A 148 3.42 10.38 31.32
CA PHE A 148 4.01 9.10 31.73
C PHE A 148 4.58 9.13 33.18
N ASP A 149 4.34 10.21 33.92
CA ASP A 149 4.75 10.39 35.30
C ASP A 149 6.25 10.10 35.55
N TYR A 150 7.12 10.58 34.64
CA TYR A 150 8.55 10.36 34.82
C TYR A 150 9.12 11.14 36.00
N PRO A 151 9.91 10.48 36.88
CA PRO A 151 10.52 11.11 38.01
C PRO A 151 11.55 12.19 37.60
N SER A 152 11.80 13.14 38.47
CA SER A 152 12.87 14.13 38.26
C SER A 152 14.22 13.45 38.19
N SER A 153 15.09 13.92 37.28
CA SER A 153 16.47 13.48 37.18
C SER A 153 17.40 14.51 37.90
N PRO A 154 18.37 14.06 38.70
CA PRO A 154 19.43 14.92 39.21
C PRO A 154 20.56 15.13 38.19
N THR A 155 20.57 14.37 37.07
CA THR A 155 21.60 14.42 36.05
C THR A 155 21.21 15.39 34.95
N ASP A 156 22.13 16.29 34.62
CA ASP A 156 22.04 17.15 33.45
C ASP A 156 22.64 16.40 32.23
N TYR A 157 21.80 16.18 31.23
CA TYR A 157 22.16 15.37 30.06
C TYR A 157 22.56 16.21 28.84
N PHE A 158 22.15 17.48 28.79
CA PHE A 158 22.31 18.29 27.58
C PHE A 158 22.89 19.67 27.92
N VAL A 159 23.75 20.17 27.03
CA VAL A 159 24.44 21.46 27.26
C VAL A 159 23.66 22.69 26.82
N ASP A 160 22.56 22.52 26.12
CA ASP A 160 21.78 23.60 25.48
C ASP A 160 20.39 23.82 26.06
N ASP A 161 20.04 23.13 27.13
CA ASP A 161 18.78 23.29 27.85
C ASP A 161 18.94 23.98 29.21
N ASN A 162 20.18 24.28 29.60
CA ASN A 162 20.54 24.99 30.84
C ASN A 162 19.81 26.34 30.93
N GLY A 163 19.05 26.53 32.02
CA GLY A 163 18.21 27.71 32.23
C GLY A 163 16.89 27.72 31.47
N SER A 164 16.57 26.65 30.71
CA SER A 164 15.26 26.43 30.13
C SER A 164 14.25 26.09 31.24
N ILE A 165 13.03 26.65 31.15
CA ILE A 165 11.93 26.27 32.06
C ILE A 165 11.55 24.77 31.90
N TYR A 166 12.01 24.09 30.87
CA TYR A 166 11.78 22.68 30.56
C TYR A 166 12.96 21.77 30.93
N GLU A 167 14.07 22.30 31.46
CA GLU A 167 15.29 21.54 31.76
C GLU A 167 15.00 20.30 32.59
N GLY A 168 14.24 20.43 33.68
CA GLY A 168 13.87 19.29 34.52
C GLY A 168 12.98 18.27 33.84
N ASP A 169 12.13 18.69 32.90
CA ASP A 169 11.30 17.79 32.08
C ASP A 169 12.15 17.06 31.03
N ILE A 170 13.09 17.75 30.43
CA ILE A 170 14.04 17.22 29.44
C ILE A 170 14.93 16.16 30.08
N ASN A 171 15.52 16.48 31.24
CA ASN A 171 16.40 15.55 31.94
C ASN A 171 15.64 14.29 32.43
N ALA A 172 14.36 14.43 32.82
CA ALA A 172 13.52 13.28 33.15
C ALA A 172 13.30 12.34 31.96
N LEU A 173 13.05 12.88 30.75
CA LEU A 173 12.92 12.11 29.53
C LEU A 173 14.24 11.44 29.12
N ALA A 174 15.36 12.11 29.31
CA ALA A 174 16.67 11.55 29.03
C ALA A 174 16.98 10.35 29.95
N GLN A 175 16.71 10.51 31.25
CA GLN A 175 16.86 9.42 32.23
C GLN A 175 15.96 8.23 31.90
N ALA A 176 14.75 8.47 31.43
CA ALA A 176 13.80 7.43 31.00
C ALA A 176 14.14 6.80 29.63
N GLY A 177 15.20 7.29 28.94
CA GLY A 177 15.57 6.78 27.61
C GLY A 177 14.65 7.21 26.47
N VAL A 178 13.71 8.12 26.71
CA VAL A 178 12.71 8.58 25.74
C VAL A 178 13.34 9.50 24.69
N THR A 179 14.35 10.29 25.08
CA THR A 179 15.10 11.14 24.15
C THR A 179 16.56 10.71 24.03
N LYS A 180 17.11 10.91 22.83
CA LYS A 180 18.54 10.72 22.51
C LYS A 180 19.23 12.03 22.11
N GLY A 181 18.58 13.17 22.30
CA GLY A 181 19.08 14.46 21.84
C GLY A 181 18.67 14.82 20.43
N CYS A 182 19.33 15.84 19.85
CA CYS A 182 19.03 16.41 18.52
C CYS A 182 20.23 16.50 17.59
N ASN A 183 21.43 16.15 18.01
CA ASN A 183 22.67 16.28 17.25
C ASN A 183 23.50 14.98 17.22
N PRO A 184 23.01 13.90 16.56
CA PRO A 184 23.77 12.67 16.43
C PRO A 184 25.05 12.91 15.59
N PRO A 185 26.13 12.17 15.88
CA PRO A 185 26.26 11.08 16.84
C PRO A 185 26.59 11.55 18.28
N THR A 186 26.88 12.83 18.50
CA THR A 186 27.34 13.35 19.80
C THR A 186 26.23 13.31 20.86
N ASN A 187 25.01 13.63 20.48
CA ASN A 187 23.79 13.55 21.31
C ASN A 187 23.88 14.30 22.65
N ASN A 188 24.62 15.41 22.69
CA ASN A 188 24.76 16.24 23.87
C ASN A 188 23.90 17.53 23.85
N ARG A 189 22.98 17.65 22.88
CA ARG A 189 22.05 18.75 22.73
C ARG A 189 20.62 18.23 22.63
N TYR A 190 19.68 18.97 23.22
CA TYR A 190 18.25 18.68 23.16
C TYR A 190 17.48 19.55 22.16
N CYS A 191 17.96 20.75 21.89
CA CYS A 191 17.34 21.75 21.01
C CYS A 191 15.93 22.16 21.49
N PRO A 192 15.75 22.72 22.71
CA PRO A 192 14.45 22.91 23.37
C PRO A 192 13.48 23.79 22.59
N THR A 193 13.99 24.77 21.84
CA THR A 193 13.21 25.74 21.04
C THR A 193 12.80 25.28 19.65
N ASN A 194 13.39 24.20 19.17
CA ASN A 194 13.05 23.66 17.86
C ASN A 194 11.63 23.10 17.85
N LEU A 195 10.92 23.28 16.74
CA LEU A 195 9.62 22.67 16.52
C LEU A 195 9.75 21.15 16.39
N VAL A 196 8.75 20.43 16.88
CA VAL A 196 8.68 18.98 16.72
C VAL A 196 8.03 18.64 15.40
N LEU A 197 8.67 17.77 14.61
CA LEU A 197 8.07 17.16 13.44
C LEU A 197 7.28 15.90 13.84
N ARG A 198 6.29 15.53 13.03
CA ARG A 198 5.43 14.37 13.33
C ARG A 198 6.22 13.06 13.38
N ASP A 199 7.23 12.87 12.52
CA ASP A 199 8.11 11.70 12.53
C ASP A 199 8.94 11.59 13.83
N GLN A 200 9.47 12.72 14.29
CA GLN A 200 10.18 12.77 15.56
C GLN A 200 9.27 12.43 16.74
N MET A 201 8.03 12.95 16.71
CA MET A 201 7.02 12.66 17.73
C MET A 201 6.74 11.15 17.81
N ALA A 202 6.65 10.42 16.66
CA ALA A 202 6.48 8.98 16.66
C ALA A 202 7.58 8.26 17.43
N SER A 203 8.83 8.69 17.27
CA SER A 203 9.96 8.12 18.03
C SER A 203 9.92 8.41 19.54
N PHE A 204 9.41 9.57 19.93
CA PHE A 204 9.20 9.86 21.35
C PHE A 204 8.12 8.96 21.97
N PHE A 205 6.96 8.81 21.29
CA PHE A 205 5.88 7.95 21.78
C PHE A 205 6.26 6.47 21.77
N SER A 206 6.88 5.99 20.69
CA SER A 206 7.34 4.60 20.62
C SER A 206 8.25 4.24 21.81
N ARG A 207 9.21 5.12 22.13
CA ARG A 207 10.10 4.90 23.29
C ARG A 207 9.38 5.06 24.62
N ALA A 208 8.51 6.07 24.77
CA ALA A 208 7.76 6.30 26.01
C ALA A 208 6.86 5.10 26.36
N LEU A 209 6.33 4.41 25.36
CA LEU A 209 5.48 3.25 25.50
C LEU A 209 6.26 1.92 25.47
N GLY A 210 7.58 1.95 25.30
CA GLY A 210 8.40 0.73 25.17
C GLY A 210 8.08 -0.10 23.93
N LEU A 211 7.55 0.52 22.86
CA LEU A 211 7.27 -0.15 21.60
C LEU A 211 8.56 -0.40 20.82
N SER A 212 8.72 -1.61 20.32
CA SER A 212 9.80 -1.89 19.36
C SER A 212 9.46 -1.26 18.01
N PRO A 213 10.42 -0.60 17.34
CA PRO A 213 10.22 -0.16 15.96
C PRO A 213 9.83 -1.34 15.08
N ILE A 214 8.78 -1.17 14.29
CA ILE A 214 8.36 -2.16 13.29
C ILE A 214 8.98 -1.74 11.97
N VAL A 215 9.86 -2.59 11.42
CA VAL A 215 10.40 -2.38 10.09
C VAL A 215 9.41 -3.00 9.11
N PRO A 216 8.73 -2.20 8.29
CA PRO A 216 7.87 -2.75 7.25
C PRO A 216 8.72 -3.63 6.32
N SER A 217 8.13 -4.68 5.80
CA SER A 217 8.77 -5.42 4.70
C SER A 217 8.99 -4.46 3.54
N PRO A 218 10.11 -4.58 2.80
CA PRO A 218 10.30 -3.78 1.60
C PRO A 218 9.06 -3.85 0.72
N ARG A 219 8.59 -2.71 0.22
CA ARG A 219 7.44 -2.71 -0.69
C ARG A 219 7.67 -3.70 -1.81
N CYS A 220 6.71 -4.58 -1.99
CA CYS A 220 6.68 -5.45 -3.15
C CYS A 220 6.30 -4.61 -4.37
N PRO A 221 7.22 -4.30 -5.30
CA PRO A 221 6.89 -3.53 -6.48
C PRO A 221 5.96 -4.34 -7.38
N THR A 222 5.21 -3.63 -8.21
CA THR A 222 4.53 -4.26 -9.34
C THR A 222 5.48 -4.26 -10.53
N LEU A 223 6.54 -5.08 -10.46
CA LEU A 223 7.72 -5.15 -11.33
C LEU A 223 8.74 -4.02 -11.11
N PRO A 224 10.02 -4.23 -11.48
CA PRO A 224 11.07 -3.22 -11.36
C PRO A 224 10.76 -1.93 -12.11
N ALA A 225 11.27 -0.80 -11.63
CA ALA A 225 11.05 0.50 -12.26
C ALA A 225 11.57 0.59 -13.71
N ASP A 226 12.57 -0.22 -14.07
CA ASP A 226 13.12 -0.32 -15.43
C ASP A 226 12.48 -1.44 -16.26
N ASN A 227 11.35 -2.02 -15.78
CA ASN A 227 10.57 -2.97 -16.56
C ASN A 227 9.80 -2.25 -17.69
N ILE A 228 9.61 -2.91 -18.82
CA ILE A 228 8.86 -2.38 -19.97
C ILE A 228 7.41 -2.00 -19.60
N TRP A 229 6.79 -2.65 -18.64
CA TRP A 229 5.48 -2.26 -18.15
C TRP A 229 5.50 -0.84 -17.55
N ASN A 230 6.58 -0.46 -16.86
CA ASN A 230 6.76 0.83 -16.18
C ASN A 230 7.48 1.86 -17.07
N ARG A 231 7.88 1.50 -18.31
CA ARG A 231 8.54 2.40 -19.26
C ARG A 231 7.53 3.30 -19.98
N ARG A 232 7.73 4.61 -19.91
CA ARG A 232 6.97 5.57 -20.75
C ARG A 232 7.26 5.33 -22.23
N VAL A 233 6.22 5.50 -23.06
CA VAL A 233 6.31 5.27 -24.51
C VAL A 233 5.92 6.52 -25.32
N ASN A 234 5.69 7.64 -24.67
CA ASN A 234 5.30 8.90 -25.30
C ASN A 234 6.41 9.52 -26.18
N ASP A 235 7.66 9.13 -25.95
CA ASP A 235 8.85 9.54 -26.69
C ASP A 235 9.26 8.57 -27.81
N LEU A 236 8.65 7.40 -27.89
CA LEU A 236 9.04 6.35 -28.84
C LEU A 236 8.39 6.56 -30.20
N PRO A 237 9.02 6.04 -31.29
CA PRO A 237 8.49 6.19 -32.63
C PRO A 237 7.21 5.39 -32.82
N ARG A 238 6.36 5.87 -33.73
CA ARG A 238 5.19 5.14 -34.18
C ARG A 238 5.65 3.92 -35.00
N ASP A 239 5.02 2.77 -34.76
CA ASP A 239 5.23 1.57 -35.57
C ASP A 239 4.80 1.79 -37.03
N ALA A 240 5.59 1.29 -37.99
CA ALA A 240 5.34 1.44 -39.41
C ALA A 240 4.00 0.85 -39.88
N ARG A 241 3.52 -0.20 -39.19
CA ARG A 241 2.25 -0.89 -39.45
C ARG A 241 1.09 -0.41 -38.59
N SER A 242 1.27 0.68 -37.85
CA SER A 242 0.27 1.22 -36.91
C SER A 242 -1.11 1.36 -37.56
N SER A 243 -1.17 1.91 -38.79
CA SER A 243 -2.47 2.09 -39.49
C SER A 243 -3.16 0.76 -39.84
N GLN A 244 -2.40 -0.28 -40.21
CA GLN A 244 -2.91 -1.58 -40.49
C GLN A 244 -3.44 -2.25 -39.23
N TYR A 245 -2.70 -2.21 -38.13
CA TYR A 245 -3.11 -2.77 -36.83
C TYR A 245 -4.39 -2.12 -36.33
N ILE A 246 -4.47 -0.77 -36.35
CA ILE A 246 -5.67 -0.03 -35.96
C ILE A 246 -6.88 -0.42 -36.83
N ALA A 247 -6.69 -0.59 -38.16
CA ALA A 247 -7.77 -1.01 -39.04
C ALA A 247 -8.24 -2.44 -38.74
N THR A 248 -7.33 -3.33 -38.40
CA THR A 248 -7.65 -4.76 -38.08
C THR A 248 -8.36 -4.87 -36.72
N ILE A 249 -7.92 -4.16 -35.69
CA ILE A 249 -8.59 -4.18 -34.37
C ILE A 249 -9.96 -3.50 -34.47
N GLY A 250 -10.09 -2.49 -35.33
CA GLY A 250 -11.30 -1.70 -35.52
C GLY A 250 -11.06 -0.21 -35.24
N ALA A 251 -10.84 0.56 -36.32
CA ALA A 251 -10.60 1.99 -36.22
C ALA A 251 -11.81 2.77 -35.64
N ASN A 252 -13.01 2.27 -35.87
CA ASN A 252 -14.27 2.85 -35.35
C ASN A 252 -14.84 2.09 -34.16
N ALA A 253 -14.27 0.95 -33.77
CA ALA A 253 -14.62 0.29 -32.54
C ALA A 253 -14.13 1.16 -31.37
N THR A 254 -14.92 1.22 -30.31
CA THR A 254 -14.61 2.07 -29.16
C THR A 254 -13.91 1.32 -28.05
N LEU A 255 -13.18 2.01 -27.24
CA LEU A 255 -12.60 1.49 -26.01
C LEU A 255 -13.70 0.97 -25.10
N HIS A 256 -13.43 -0.09 -24.36
CA HIS A 256 -14.34 -0.66 -23.38
C HIS A 256 -13.58 -1.01 -22.10
N ALA A 257 -14.07 -0.52 -20.96
CA ALA A 257 -13.54 -0.92 -19.65
C ALA A 257 -14.20 -2.23 -19.23
N ASP A 258 -13.44 -3.33 -19.26
CA ASP A 258 -13.91 -4.64 -18.82
C ASP A 258 -13.69 -4.83 -17.32
N PHE A 259 -14.07 -3.83 -16.54
CA PHE A 259 -14.04 -3.81 -15.08
C PHE A 259 -15.00 -2.75 -14.52
N GLY A 260 -15.38 -2.93 -13.25
CA GLY A 260 -16.32 -2.00 -12.62
C GLY A 260 -16.79 -2.47 -11.25
N SER A 261 -17.87 -1.85 -10.77
CA SER A 261 -18.57 -2.24 -9.56
C SER A 261 -19.74 -3.17 -9.85
N GLY A 262 -20.03 -4.07 -8.89
CA GLY A 262 -21.15 -5.00 -8.97
C GLY A 262 -20.85 -6.27 -9.76
N VAL A 263 -21.91 -6.84 -10.35
CA VAL A 263 -21.87 -8.14 -11.04
C VAL A 263 -22.53 -8.06 -12.40
N TRP A 264 -22.07 -8.89 -13.35
CA TRP A 264 -22.68 -8.99 -14.67
C TRP A 264 -22.81 -10.46 -15.11
N PRO A 265 -23.96 -10.90 -15.64
CA PRO A 265 -25.22 -10.14 -15.73
C PRO A 265 -25.82 -9.84 -14.32
N PRO A 266 -26.76 -8.88 -14.22
CA PRO A 266 -27.39 -8.55 -12.94
C PRO A 266 -27.99 -9.78 -12.27
N GLY A 267 -27.72 -9.95 -10.95
CA GLY A 267 -28.16 -11.09 -10.16
C GLY A 267 -27.26 -12.34 -10.26
N SER A 268 -26.16 -12.28 -11.00
CA SER A 268 -25.12 -13.33 -11.01
C SER A 268 -24.15 -13.17 -9.82
N ASN A 269 -23.24 -14.15 -9.67
CA ASN A 269 -22.08 -14.05 -8.76
C ASN A 269 -20.80 -13.67 -9.50
N SER A 270 -20.92 -13.04 -10.68
CA SER A 270 -19.82 -12.70 -11.60
C SER A 270 -19.40 -11.23 -11.40
N PRO A 271 -18.35 -10.92 -10.64
CA PRO A 271 -17.84 -9.56 -10.52
C PRO A 271 -17.33 -9.06 -11.88
N ILE A 272 -17.47 -7.75 -12.13
CA ILE A 272 -17.06 -7.12 -13.38
C ILE A 272 -15.57 -6.81 -13.29
N GLY A 273 -14.73 -7.60 -13.97
CA GLY A 273 -13.27 -7.46 -14.01
C GLY A 273 -12.53 -8.70 -13.52
N ILE A 274 -11.20 -8.61 -13.52
CA ILE A 274 -10.30 -9.71 -13.14
C ILE A 274 -9.88 -9.53 -11.67
N PRO A 275 -10.43 -10.32 -10.74
CA PRO A 275 -10.13 -10.16 -9.32
C PRO A 275 -8.75 -10.73 -8.97
N PHE A 276 -8.15 -10.17 -7.93
CA PHE A 276 -6.93 -10.71 -7.33
C PHE A 276 -7.04 -10.74 -5.80
N VAL A 277 -6.19 -11.53 -5.17
CA VAL A 277 -6.08 -11.60 -3.71
C VAL A 277 -4.63 -11.44 -3.27
N ASN A 278 -4.41 -10.66 -2.22
CA ASN A 278 -3.11 -10.57 -1.55
C ASN A 278 -3.02 -11.63 -0.46
N VAL A 279 -1.90 -12.31 -0.41
CA VAL A 279 -1.56 -13.27 0.66
C VAL A 279 -0.23 -12.90 1.31
N THR A 280 0.04 -13.52 2.45
CA THR A 280 1.27 -13.36 3.23
C THR A 280 1.87 -14.72 3.54
N ASN A 281 3.08 -14.76 4.11
CA ASN A 281 3.87 -15.97 4.42
C ASN A 281 3.13 -17.10 5.20
N GLY A 282 1.94 -16.85 5.70
CA GLY A 282 1.13 -17.87 6.39
C GLY A 282 0.17 -18.62 5.48
N GLN A 283 0.06 -18.25 4.19
CA GLN A 283 -0.81 -18.94 3.25
C GLN A 283 -0.20 -20.30 2.88
N PRO A 284 -0.88 -21.42 3.14
CA PRO A 284 -0.39 -22.72 2.73
C PRO A 284 -0.34 -22.88 1.21
N ASP A 285 0.70 -23.53 0.73
CA ASP A 285 0.82 -23.95 -0.64
C ASP A 285 -0.16 -25.12 -0.95
N VAL A 286 -0.69 -25.11 -2.15
CA VAL A 286 -1.59 -26.16 -2.67
C VAL A 286 -1.07 -26.72 -3.98
N GLU A 287 -1.34 -28.00 -4.24
CA GLU A 287 -0.99 -28.65 -5.51
C GLU A 287 -1.80 -28.08 -6.67
N ILE A 288 -1.13 -27.88 -7.82
CA ILE A 288 -1.77 -27.45 -9.06
C ILE A 288 -1.72 -28.60 -10.10
N ILE A 289 -2.88 -29.03 -10.55
CA ILE A 289 -3.05 -30.09 -11.53
C ILE A 289 -3.36 -29.46 -12.89
N TYR A 290 -2.41 -29.51 -13.81
CA TYR A 290 -2.58 -28.91 -15.14
C TYR A 290 -3.35 -29.83 -16.08
N THR A 291 -4.37 -29.27 -16.75
CA THR A 291 -5.28 -30.01 -17.65
C THR A 291 -5.00 -29.76 -19.13
N ALA A 292 -4.22 -28.74 -19.50
CA ALA A 292 -3.91 -28.41 -20.87
C ALA A 292 -2.43 -28.08 -21.12
N TYR A 293 -1.96 -26.89 -20.69
CA TYR A 293 -0.65 -26.34 -21.05
C TYR A 293 0.43 -26.63 -19.96
N GLY A 294 0.40 -27.81 -19.34
CA GLY A 294 1.30 -28.12 -18.23
C GLY A 294 2.79 -28.10 -18.58
N LYS A 295 3.17 -28.27 -19.88
CA LYS A 295 4.56 -28.17 -20.34
C LYS A 295 5.05 -26.72 -20.46
N GLU A 296 4.14 -25.78 -20.52
CA GLU A 296 4.37 -24.35 -20.64
C GLU A 296 3.97 -23.60 -19.35
N SER A 297 3.77 -24.36 -18.27
CA SER A 297 3.35 -23.83 -16.97
C SER A 297 4.44 -24.03 -15.92
N ASP A 298 4.52 -23.12 -14.97
CA ASP A 298 5.41 -23.28 -13.84
C ASP A 298 4.87 -24.35 -12.89
N PRO A 299 5.73 -25.24 -12.39
CA PRO A 299 5.27 -26.28 -11.48
C PRO A 299 4.79 -25.68 -10.15
N GLY A 300 3.68 -26.20 -9.61
CA GLY A 300 3.29 -25.92 -8.24
C GLY A 300 4.28 -26.49 -7.22
N PRO A 301 4.01 -26.36 -5.93
CA PRO A 301 2.76 -25.84 -5.37
C PRO A 301 2.70 -24.30 -5.36
N PHE A 302 1.48 -23.74 -5.26
CA PHE A 302 1.26 -22.29 -5.20
C PHE A 302 0.45 -21.91 -3.94
N PRO A 303 0.67 -20.72 -3.33
CA PRO A 303 -0.03 -20.29 -2.12
C PRO A 303 -1.43 -19.73 -2.44
N ILE A 304 -2.32 -20.58 -2.97
CA ILE A 304 -3.66 -20.18 -3.40
C ILE A 304 -4.67 -20.45 -2.28
N PRO A 305 -5.34 -19.42 -1.73
CA PRO A 305 -6.41 -19.60 -0.76
C PRO A 305 -7.55 -20.46 -1.34
N ARG A 306 -8.13 -21.32 -0.53
CA ARG A 306 -9.24 -22.19 -0.96
C ARG A 306 -10.44 -21.39 -1.50
N ASN A 307 -10.64 -20.19 -1.00
CA ASN A 307 -11.69 -19.25 -1.41
C ASN A 307 -11.13 -18.09 -2.26
N ALA A 308 -10.02 -18.29 -2.95
CA ALA A 308 -9.48 -17.28 -3.87
C ALA A 308 -10.57 -16.82 -4.85
N PRO A 309 -10.68 -15.52 -5.11
CA PRO A 309 -11.65 -15.01 -6.06
C PRO A 309 -11.34 -15.52 -7.47
N ILE A 310 -12.37 -15.91 -8.18
CA ILE A 310 -12.30 -16.43 -9.54
C ILE A 310 -12.95 -15.42 -10.48
N GLU A 311 -12.31 -15.09 -11.58
CA GLU A 311 -12.90 -14.25 -12.60
C GLU A 311 -14.22 -14.85 -13.11
N GLY A 312 -15.24 -14.01 -13.22
CA GLY A 312 -16.59 -14.42 -13.56
C GLY A 312 -17.33 -15.16 -12.44
N GLY A 313 -16.69 -15.34 -11.27
CA GLY A 313 -17.30 -16.01 -10.11
C GLY A 313 -17.12 -17.54 -10.11
N PRO A 314 -17.56 -18.20 -9.03
CA PRO A 314 -17.32 -19.65 -8.82
C PRO A 314 -18.01 -20.54 -9.87
N ASP A 315 -19.12 -20.08 -10.46
CA ASP A 315 -19.93 -20.82 -11.42
C ASP A 315 -19.62 -20.43 -12.89
N ALA A 316 -18.62 -19.58 -13.13
CA ALA A 316 -18.25 -19.15 -14.45
C ALA A 316 -17.78 -20.33 -15.34
N ASN A 317 -18.00 -20.20 -16.65
CA ASN A 317 -17.52 -21.14 -17.66
C ASN A 317 -16.52 -20.52 -18.65
N GLY A 318 -16.11 -19.26 -18.43
CA GLY A 318 -15.13 -18.50 -19.22
C GLY A 318 -13.69 -18.80 -18.80
N ASP A 319 -12.87 -17.74 -18.77
CA ASP A 319 -11.42 -17.83 -18.56
C ASP A 319 -11.03 -18.15 -17.11
N ARG A 320 -11.88 -17.79 -16.15
CA ARG A 320 -11.74 -18.22 -14.74
C ARG A 320 -10.33 -17.97 -14.19
N HIS A 321 -9.79 -16.78 -14.43
CA HIS A 321 -8.49 -16.43 -13.88
C HIS A 321 -8.53 -16.40 -12.35
N VAL A 322 -7.46 -16.90 -11.73
CA VAL A 322 -7.16 -16.75 -10.31
C VAL A 322 -5.81 -16.10 -10.20
N ILE A 323 -5.76 -14.94 -9.55
CA ILE A 323 -4.55 -14.14 -9.37
C ILE A 323 -4.27 -14.00 -7.87
N VAL A 324 -3.06 -14.42 -7.47
CA VAL A 324 -2.59 -14.35 -6.08
C VAL A 324 -1.28 -13.58 -6.03
N VAL A 325 -1.22 -12.55 -5.19
CA VAL A 325 0.01 -11.77 -4.94
C VAL A 325 0.49 -12.06 -3.53
N ASP A 326 1.60 -12.77 -3.41
CA ASP A 326 2.29 -12.93 -2.12
C ASP A 326 3.14 -11.69 -1.87
N ARG A 327 2.69 -10.86 -0.93
CA ARG A 327 3.32 -9.57 -0.63
C ARG A 327 4.63 -9.71 0.14
N ASP A 328 4.79 -10.78 0.90
CA ASP A 328 6.01 -11.01 1.68
C ASP A 328 7.11 -11.65 0.82
N ALA A 329 6.76 -12.67 0.04
CA ALA A 329 7.68 -13.28 -0.92
C ALA A 329 7.91 -12.41 -2.16
N CYS A 330 7.03 -11.45 -2.44
CA CYS A 330 7.01 -10.64 -3.65
C CYS A 330 6.84 -11.49 -4.92
N MET A 331 5.97 -12.47 -4.83
CA MET A 331 5.67 -13.39 -5.92
C MET A 331 4.24 -13.20 -6.40
N LEU A 332 4.06 -13.28 -7.68
CA LEU A 332 2.76 -13.31 -8.35
C LEU A 332 2.50 -14.73 -8.85
N TYR A 333 1.30 -15.24 -8.62
CA TYR A 333 0.84 -16.53 -9.13
C TYR A 333 -0.48 -16.33 -9.87
N GLU A 334 -0.56 -16.86 -11.09
CA GLU A 334 -1.72 -16.69 -11.95
C GLU A 334 -2.11 -18.03 -12.55
N LEU A 335 -3.40 -18.34 -12.54
CA LEU A 335 -3.98 -19.55 -13.14
C LEU A 335 -5.02 -19.19 -14.19
N TYR A 336 -5.06 -19.94 -15.27
CA TYR A 336 -6.10 -19.92 -16.30
C TYR A 336 -7.02 -21.14 -16.20
N ARG A 337 -8.33 -20.92 -16.33
CA ARG A 337 -9.38 -21.95 -16.18
C ARG A 337 -9.24 -22.73 -14.88
N ALA A 338 -9.18 -21.99 -13.78
CA ALA A 338 -8.92 -22.52 -12.45
C ALA A 338 -10.19 -23.04 -11.77
N TYR A 339 -10.07 -24.23 -11.17
CA TYR A 339 -11.15 -24.91 -10.44
C TYR A 339 -10.62 -25.47 -9.12
N PRO A 340 -11.21 -25.11 -7.96
CA PRO A 340 -10.83 -25.70 -6.68
C PRO A 340 -11.33 -27.14 -6.60
N ASN A 341 -10.47 -28.07 -6.18
CA ASN A 341 -10.81 -29.48 -5.99
C ASN A 341 -11.26 -29.75 -4.55
N GLY A 342 -12.01 -30.86 -4.35
CA GLY A 342 -12.55 -31.23 -3.05
C GLY A 342 -11.49 -31.59 -1.98
N ASP A 343 -10.29 -32.01 -2.43
CA ASP A 343 -9.13 -32.37 -1.59
C ASP A 343 -8.25 -31.16 -1.22
N GLY A 344 -8.55 -29.97 -1.71
CA GLY A 344 -7.83 -28.73 -1.45
C GLY A 344 -6.80 -28.35 -2.50
N SER A 345 -6.55 -29.21 -3.50
CA SER A 345 -5.77 -28.86 -4.69
C SER A 345 -6.57 -27.99 -5.66
N TRP A 346 -5.92 -27.48 -6.71
CA TRP A 346 -6.56 -26.76 -7.79
C TRP A 346 -6.24 -27.42 -9.14
N SER A 347 -7.24 -27.48 -10.03
CA SER A 347 -7.04 -27.82 -11.43
C SER A 347 -6.99 -26.53 -12.24
N ALA A 348 -6.06 -26.42 -13.22
CA ALA A 348 -5.96 -25.28 -14.11
C ALA A 348 -5.54 -25.70 -15.52
N ALA A 349 -5.88 -24.92 -16.54
CA ALA A 349 -5.38 -25.16 -17.89
C ALA A 349 -3.90 -24.78 -18.00
N SER A 350 -3.50 -23.65 -17.46
CA SER A 350 -2.12 -23.17 -17.32
C SER A 350 -1.91 -22.45 -16.02
N GLY A 351 -0.63 -22.25 -15.63
CA GLY A 351 -0.23 -21.48 -14.47
C GLY A 351 1.15 -20.86 -14.65
N ALA A 352 1.29 -19.67 -14.08
CA ALA A 352 2.52 -18.91 -14.14
C ALA A 352 2.87 -18.32 -12.78
N SER A 353 4.17 -18.20 -12.48
CA SER A 353 4.70 -17.50 -11.34
C SER A 353 5.74 -16.46 -11.76
N TYR A 354 5.75 -15.31 -11.09
CA TYR A 354 6.66 -14.21 -11.39
C TYR A 354 7.23 -13.63 -10.09
N ASP A 355 8.56 -13.47 -10.03
CA ASP A 355 9.17 -12.62 -9.01
C ASP A 355 8.98 -11.15 -9.41
N LEU A 356 8.15 -10.44 -8.67
CA LEU A 356 7.80 -9.04 -8.93
C LEU A 356 8.99 -8.07 -8.78
N ARG A 357 10.13 -8.55 -8.25
CA ARG A 357 11.40 -7.81 -8.16
C ARG A 357 12.32 -8.08 -9.35
N SER A 358 11.89 -8.93 -10.29
CA SER A 358 12.71 -9.40 -11.40
C SER A 358 12.18 -8.90 -12.75
N ASN A 359 13.10 -8.67 -13.68
CA ASN A 359 12.78 -8.44 -15.09
C ASN A 359 12.78 -9.73 -15.92
N ALA A 360 12.87 -10.91 -15.31
CA ALA A 360 12.89 -12.17 -16.06
C ALA A 360 11.57 -12.36 -16.81
N LEU A 361 11.66 -12.70 -18.09
CA LEU A 361 10.53 -13.16 -18.89
C LEU A 361 10.44 -14.68 -18.85
N ARG A 362 9.24 -15.20 -19.11
CA ARG A 362 9.03 -16.65 -19.30
C ARG A 362 9.86 -17.18 -20.47
N PRO A 363 10.13 -18.48 -20.56
CA PRO A 363 10.74 -19.08 -21.74
C PRO A 363 9.98 -18.70 -23.02
N ASP A 364 10.68 -18.52 -24.12
CA ASP A 364 10.08 -18.24 -25.40
C ASP A 364 9.21 -19.42 -25.87
N GLY A 365 8.02 -19.11 -26.39
CA GLY A 365 7.00 -20.10 -26.75
C GLY A 365 6.15 -20.59 -25.57
N TRP A 366 6.38 -20.10 -24.34
CA TRP A 366 5.56 -20.46 -23.18
C TRP A 366 4.39 -19.48 -23.00
N THR A 367 3.16 -20.02 -22.87
CA THR A 367 2.00 -19.25 -22.42
C THR A 367 2.13 -18.88 -20.94
N SER A 368 1.20 -18.09 -20.44
CA SER A 368 0.99 -17.83 -19.01
C SER A 368 -0.48 -18.13 -18.66
N ALA A 369 -1.03 -17.47 -17.66
CA ALA A 369 -2.49 -17.35 -17.54
C ALA A 369 -3.07 -16.45 -18.64
N ASP A 370 -2.24 -15.64 -19.28
CA ASP A 370 -2.57 -14.78 -20.42
C ASP A 370 -2.00 -15.34 -21.73
N ALA A 371 -2.67 -15.11 -22.85
CA ALA A 371 -2.29 -15.67 -24.16
C ALA A 371 -0.92 -15.21 -24.64
N ALA A 372 -0.48 -14.01 -24.27
CA ALA A 372 0.81 -13.45 -24.66
C ALA A 372 2.02 -13.97 -23.85
N GLY A 373 1.80 -14.85 -22.86
CA GLY A 373 2.87 -15.29 -21.95
C GLY A 373 3.37 -14.17 -21.03
N LEU A 374 2.53 -13.17 -20.77
CA LEU A 374 2.78 -12.02 -19.91
C LEU A 374 2.08 -12.17 -18.55
N PRO A 375 2.53 -11.46 -17.51
CA PRO A 375 1.77 -11.34 -16.27
C PRO A 375 0.55 -10.45 -16.47
N MET A 376 -0.59 -10.81 -15.89
CA MET A 376 -1.84 -10.07 -15.98
C MET A 376 -1.91 -8.95 -14.95
N TYR A 377 -1.59 -9.27 -13.68
CA TYR A 377 -1.72 -8.35 -12.55
C TYR A 377 -1.05 -6.98 -12.79
N PRO A 378 0.18 -6.88 -13.33
CA PRO A 378 0.82 -5.59 -13.58
C PRO A 378 0.11 -4.72 -14.63
N GLY A 379 -0.79 -5.28 -15.41
CA GLY A 379 -1.53 -4.57 -16.45
C GLY A 379 -2.97 -4.22 -16.08
N LEU A 380 -3.42 -4.55 -14.87
CA LEU A 380 -4.78 -4.25 -14.44
C LEU A 380 -4.91 -2.81 -13.94
N VAL A 381 -5.97 -2.12 -14.36
CA VAL A 381 -6.37 -0.85 -13.75
C VAL A 381 -6.98 -1.14 -12.38
N THR A 382 -6.50 -0.47 -11.34
CA THR A 382 -7.07 -0.60 -9.99
C THR A 382 -7.72 0.71 -9.54
N TYR A 383 -8.74 0.60 -8.70
CA TYR A 383 -9.43 1.77 -8.14
C TYR A 383 -8.50 2.69 -7.36
N ASP A 384 -7.62 2.11 -6.54
CA ASP A 384 -6.74 2.90 -5.67
C ASP A 384 -5.70 3.70 -6.46
N GLU A 385 -5.20 3.20 -7.61
CA GLU A 385 -4.31 3.95 -8.51
C GLU A 385 -5.03 5.14 -9.13
N VAL A 386 -6.24 4.95 -9.65
CA VAL A 386 -7.03 6.05 -10.21
C VAL A 386 -7.32 7.11 -9.16
N MET A 387 -7.69 6.71 -7.94
CA MET A 387 -7.93 7.64 -6.82
C MET A 387 -6.66 8.34 -6.34
N SER A 388 -5.48 7.71 -6.47
CA SER A 388 -4.18 8.36 -6.21
C SER A 388 -3.87 9.48 -7.19
N GLY A 389 -4.53 9.50 -8.34
CA GLY A 389 -4.37 10.50 -9.41
C GLY A 389 -3.32 10.15 -10.43
N VAL A 390 -2.72 8.94 -10.38
CA VAL A 390 -1.71 8.51 -11.36
C VAL A 390 -1.68 6.99 -11.50
N ILE A 391 -1.57 6.50 -12.75
CA ILE A 391 -1.19 5.14 -13.09
C ILE A 391 0.19 5.20 -13.74
N THR A 392 1.14 4.42 -13.26
CA THR A 392 2.55 4.48 -13.67
C THR A 392 3.03 3.26 -14.45
N HIS A 393 2.12 2.55 -15.08
CA HIS A 393 2.40 1.35 -15.88
C HIS A 393 1.51 1.27 -17.13
N ALA A 394 1.88 0.41 -18.07
CA ALA A 394 1.06 0.08 -19.22
C ALA A 394 -0.16 -0.74 -18.81
N ILE A 395 -1.24 -0.61 -19.55
CA ILE A 395 -2.48 -1.32 -19.26
C ILE A 395 -2.64 -2.48 -20.24
N ARG A 396 -3.06 -3.64 -19.73
CA ARG A 396 -3.42 -4.81 -20.51
C ARG A 396 -4.68 -4.53 -21.33
N PHE A 397 -4.68 -4.93 -22.60
CA PHE A 397 -5.88 -4.89 -23.43
C PHE A 397 -5.97 -6.08 -24.38
N THR A 398 -7.15 -6.28 -24.95
CA THR A 398 -7.44 -7.37 -25.92
C THR A 398 -7.81 -6.84 -27.29
N ALA A 399 -7.62 -7.67 -28.30
CA ALA A 399 -8.06 -7.45 -29.67
C ALA A 399 -8.79 -8.67 -30.20
N SER A 400 -9.76 -8.46 -31.12
CA SER A 400 -10.54 -9.56 -31.70
C SER A 400 -9.73 -10.46 -32.66
N GLU A 401 -8.66 -9.92 -33.22
CA GLU A 401 -7.83 -10.64 -34.19
C GLU A 401 -6.35 -10.28 -33.99
N THR A 402 -5.52 -11.32 -33.84
CA THR A 402 -4.07 -11.20 -33.68
C THR A 402 -3.34 -12.04 -34.70
N ARG A 403 -2.04 -11.88 -34.84
CA ARG A 403 -1.17 -12.68 -35.69
C ARG A 403 -0.61 -13.88 -34.91
N SER A 404 -0.36 -15.00 -35.62
CA SER A 404 0.43 -16.14 -35.11
C SER A 404 1.91 -15.76 -35.03
N ASP A 405 2.21 -14.84 -34.13
CA ASP A 405 3.51 -14.28 -33.86
C ASP A 405 3.42 -13.36 -32.61
N HIS A 406 4.52 -13.12 -31.96
CA HIS A 406 4.62 -12.18 -30.86
C HIS A 406 5.83 -11.26 -31.03
N VAL A 407 5.80 -10.15 -30.33
CA VAL A 407 6.92 -9.21 -30.18
C VAL A 407 7.21 -8.98 -28.73
N TRP A 408 8.47 -8.67 -28.43
CA TRP A 408 8.88 -8.33 -27.06
C TRP A 408 7.95 -7.28 -26.46
N PRO A 409 7.51 -7.47 -25.18
CA PRO A 409 7.97 -8.46 -24.19
C PRO A 409 7.16 -9.78 -24.18
N ALA A 410 6.17 -9.97 -25.06
CA ALA A 410 5.43 -11.22 -25.13
C ALA A 410 6.32 -12.43 -25.44
N ARG A 411 5.86 -13.61 -25.05
CA ARG A 411 6.58 -14.88 -25.16
C ARG A 411 5.79 -15.94 -25.93
N HIS A 412 4.52 -15.66 -26.18
CA HIS A 412 3.60 -16.62 -26.79
C HIS A 412 2.58 -15.89 -27.68
N ASP A 413 1.96 -16.62 -28.59
CA ASP A 413 0.84 -16.18 -29.41
C ASP A 413 -0.29 -17.21 -29.38
N ALA A 414 -1.52 -16.78 -29.65
CA ALA A 414 -2.71 -17.63 -29.62
C ALA A 414 -3.58 -17.41 -30.85
N SER A 415 -2.96 -17.42 -32.04
CA SER A 415 -3.65 -17.22 -33.31
C SER A 415 -3.12 -18.16 -34.40
N SER A 416 -3.89 -18.39 -35.44
CA SER A 416 -3.47 -19.08 -36.66
C SER A 416 -3.31 -18.12 -37.84
N ARG A 417 -3.51 -16.81 -37.68
CA ARG A 417 -3.46 -15.83 -38.76
C ARG A 417 -2.03 -15.41 -39.05
N THR A 418 -1.61 -15.37 -40.30
CA THR A 418 -0.24 -15.05 -40.71
C THR A 418 -0.08 -13.70 -41.41
N GLY A 419 -1.19 -12.97 -41.66
CA GLY A 419 -1.14 -11.69 -42.36
C GLY A 419 -0.45 -10.58 -41.57
N ALA A 420 0.41 -9.81 -42.22
CA ALA A 420 1.20 -8.74 -41.55
C ALA A 420 0.37 -7.52 -41.07
N ASN A 421 -0.91 -7.46 -41.46
CA ASN A 421 -1.85 -6.44 -40.97
C ASN A 421 -2.46 -6.79 -39.62
N TYR A 422 -2.35 -8.03 -39.14
CA TYR A 422 -2.78 -8.41 -37.80
C TYR A 422 -1.70 -8.04 -36.78
N PRO A 423 -2.06 -7.41 -35.65
CA PRO A 423 -1.09 -7.09 -34.61
C PRO A 423 -0.58 -8.37 -33.93
N PRO A 424 0.73 -8.49 -33.66
CA PRO A 424 1.28 -9.59 -32.86
C PRO A 424 0.96 -9.40 -31.37
N MET A 425 0.95 -10.49 -30.57
CA MET A 425 0.93 -10.37 -29.10
C MET A 425 2.14 -9.57 -28.63
N GLY A 426 1.98 -8.79 -27.55
CA GLY A 426 3.00 -7.89 -27.02
C GLY A 426 3.07 -6.53 -27.71
N GLN A 427 2.34 -6.30 -28.82
CA GLN A 427 2.36 -5.01 -29.50
C GLN A 427 1.90 -3.89 -28.55
N ARG A 428 2.73 -2.85 -28.47
CA ARG A 428 2.41 -1.65 -27.66
C ARG A 428 1.58 -0.68 -28.49
N PHE A 429 0.56 -0.11 -27.84
CA PHE A 429 -0.23 1.01 -28.37
C PHE A 429 -0.21 2.15 -27.39
N ARG A 430 -0.47 3.39 -27.87
CA ARG A 430 -0.69 4.55 -27.01
C ARG A 430 -1.81 5.43 -27.56
N LEU A 431 -2.48 6.14 -26.69
CA LEU A 431 -3.38 7.23 -27.06
C LEU A 431 -2.55 8.35 -27.67
N LYS A 432 -2.95 8.87 -28.84
CA LYS A 432 -2.22 9.94 -29.54
C LYS A 432 -2.05 11.16 -28.63
N ALA A 433 -0.86 11.77 -28.63
CA ALA A 433 -0.55 12.91 -27.79
C ALA A 433 -1.54 14.07 -27.95
N GLY A 434 -1.97 14.34 -29.20
CA GLY A 434 -2.93 15.41 -29.51
C GLY A 434 -4.40 15.09 -29.23
N TYR A 435 -4.75 13.91 -28.70
CA TYR A 435 -6.12 13.61 -28.30
C TYR A 435 -6.49 14.43 -27.06
N ASP A 436 -7.52 15.25 -27.14
CA ASP A 436 -7.96 16.09 -26.04
C ASP A 436 -8.71 15.25 -24.99
N ILE A 437 -8.18 15.24 -23.77
CA ILE A 437 -8.78 14.54 -22.62
C ILE A 437 -9.43 15.47 -21.61
N SER A 438 -9.42 16.80 -21.85
CA SER A 438 -9.89 17.79 -20.88
C SER A 438 -11.40 17.76 -20.62
N GLY A 439 -12.16 17.19 -21.55
CA GLY A 439 -13.62 17.05 -21.46
C GLY A 439 -14.11 15.86 -20.62
N PHE A 440 -13.21 14.97 -20.18
CA PHE A 440 -13.54 13.78 -19.38
C PHE A 440 -13.52 14.10 -17.87
N SER A 441 -14.18 13.27 -17.07
CA SER A 441 -14.07 13.35 -15.61
C SER A 441 -12.61 13.15 -15.15
N ARG A 442 -12.27 13.68 -13.96
CA ARG A 442 -10.90 13.61 -13.41
C ARG A 442 -10.33 12.19 -13.41
N ASP A 443 -11.13 11.24 -12.98
CA ASP A 443 -10.68 9.85 -12.81
C ASP A 443 -10.44 9.18 -14.17
N VAL A 444 -11.29 9.47 -15.16
CA VAL A 444 -11.06 9.04 -16.55
C VAL A 444 -9.84 9.71 -17.16
N GLN A 445 -9.59 11.00 -16.85
CA GLN A 445 -8.35 11.66 -17.29
C GLN A 445 -7.10 10.96 -16.78
N VAL A 446 -7.11 10.39 -15.55
CA VAL A 446 -5.98 9.60 -15.01
C VAL A 446 -5.72 8.36 -15.88
N ILE A 447 -6.77 7.63 -16.25
CA ILE A 447 -6.66 6.45 -17.13
C ILE A 447 -6.14 6.85 -18.51
N LEU A 448 -6.71 7.90 -19.10
CA LEU A 448 -6.33 8.39 -20.43
C LEU A 448 -4.91 8.96 -20.48
N GLN A 449 -4.46 9.58 -19.38
CA GLN A 449 -3.07 10.04 -19.27
C GLN A 449 -2.10 8.85 -19.22
N ALA A 450 -2.45 7.77 -18.52
CA ALA A 450 -1.65 6.55 -18.55
C ALA A 450 -1.56 5.95 -19.96
N PHE A 451 -2.64 5.98 -20.75
CA PHE A 451 -2.58 5.55 -22.16
C PHE A 451 -1.65 6.42 -23.01
N LYS A 452 -1.53 7.71 -22.72
CA LYS A 452 -0.56 8.58 -23.41
C LYS A 452 0.88 8.30 -22.99
N ASP A 453 1.10 8.12 -21.70
CA ASP A 453 2.44 8.03 -21.11
C ASP A 453 3.01 6.61 -21.20
N TYR A 454 2.24 5.61 -20.78
CA TYR A 454 2.66 4.20 -20.71
C TYR A 454 2.03 3.33 -21.78
N GLY A 455 0.84 3.71 -22.27
CA GLY A 455 0.14 2.99 -23.34
C GLY A 455 -0.51 1.69 -22.89
N LEU A 456 -0.86 0.88 -23.91
CA LEU A 456 -1.52 -0.40 -23.79
C LEU A 456 -0.61 -1.51 -24.33
N ILE A 457 -0.63 -2.71 -23.71
CA ILE A 457 0.02 -3.92 -24.24
C ILE A 457 -1.05 -4.91 -24.68
N LEU A 458 -0.97 -5.37 -25.93
CA LEU A 458 -1.83 -6.43 -26.45
C LEU A 458 -1.42 -7.77 -25.84
N ALA A 459 -2.27 -8.33 -25.00
CA ALA A 459 -1.95 -9.47 -24.19
C ALA A 459 -2.83 -10.69 -24.43
N ASP A 460 -4.02 -10.50 -25.03
CA ASP A 460 -4.93 -11.60 -25.32
C ASP A 460 -5.84 -11.33 -26.52
N ASN A 461 -6.52 -12.37 -26.99
CA ASN A 461 -7.66 -12.28 -27.88
C ASN A 461 -8.93 -12.04 -27.07
N GLY A 462 -9.80 -11.16 -27.56
CA GLY A 462 -11.04 -10.80 -26.84
C GLY A 462 -11.81 -9.70 -27.56
N GLY A 463 -12.50 -8.86 -26.81
CA GLY A 463 -13.18 -7.68 -27.36
C GLY A 463 -12.17 -6.72 -28.01
N ALA A 464 -12.60 -6.05 -29.09
CA ALA A 464 -11.78 -4.98 -29.67
C ALA A 464 -11.64 -3.84 -28.67
N TRP A 465 -10.40 -3.43 -28.38
CA TRP A 465 -10.09 -2.34 -27.45
C TRP A 465 -10.64 -2.52 -26.01
N SER A 466 -10.85 -3.77 -25.57
CA SER A 466 -11.22 -4.03 -24.18
C SER A 466 -10.00 -3.93 -23.27
N ILE A 467 -10.06 -3.04 -22.27
CA ILE A 467 -9.01 -2.86 -21.26
C ILE A 467 -9.38 -3.60 -19.98
N SER A 468 -8.38 -4.18 -19.33
CA SER A 468 -8.57 -5.00 -18.14
C SER A 468 -8.34 -4.19 -16.85
N GLY A 469 -9.11 -4.51 -15.83
CA GLY A 469 -8.96 -3.93 -14.50
C GLY A 469 -9.55 -4.83 -13.42
N ALA A 470 -9.28 -4.46 -12.17
CA ALA A 470 -9.80 -5.18 -11.02
C ALA A 470 -11.22 -4.72 -10.64
N PRO A 471 -12.13 -5.63 -10.25
CA PRO A 471 -13.43 -5.27 -9.72
C PRO A 471 -13.26 -4.53 -8.38
N ASP A 472 -14.04 -3.47 -8.18
CA ASP A 472 -14.10 -2.76 -6.90
C ASP A 472 -15.50 -2.17 -6.71
N SER A 473 -16.09 -2.33 -5.52
CA SER A 473 -17.43 -1.82 -5.21
C SER A 473 -17.52 -0.29 -5.21
N ARG A 474 -16.38 0.39 -5.18
CA ARG A 474 -16.28 1.85 -5.20
C ARG A 474 -16.30 2.45 -6.61
N TRP A 475 -16.13 1.64 -7.68
CA TRP A 475 -16.20 2.14 -9.05
C TRP A 475 -17.55 2.79 -9.37
N ASN A 476 -17.51 3.92 -10.04
CA ASN A 476 -18.65 4.50 -10.70
C ASN A 476 -18.72 4.02 -12.16
N ASN A 477 -19.55 3.03 -12.44
CA ASN A 477 -19.68 2.47 -13.79
C ASN A 477 -20.09 3.50 -14.85
N SER A 478 -20.91 4.50 -14.48
CA SER A 478 -21.27 5.57 -15.42
C SER A 478 -20.05 6.43 -15.80
N MET A 479 -19.13 6.62 -14.90
CA MET A 479 -17.86 7.29 -15.18
C MET A 479 -16.97 6.43 -16.11
N LEU A 480 -16.88 5.11 -15.87
CA LEU A 480 -16.14 4.21 -16.75
C LEU A 480 -16.68 4.18 -18.17
N HIS A 481 -18.01 4.32 -18.36
CA HIS A 481 -18.63 4.44 -19.68
C HIS A 481 -18.27 5.71 -20.45
N GLU A 482 -17.64 6.72 -19.83
CA GLU A 482 -17.04 7.82 -20.58
C GLU A 482 -15.94 7.34 -21.55
N LEU A 483 -15.33 6.20 -21.30
CA LEU A 483 -14.32 5.59 -22.18
C LEU A 483 -14.91 5.07 -23.48
N ASP A 484 -16.20 4.70 -23.50
CA ASP A 484 -16.88 4.10 -24.64
C ASP A 484 -17.02 5.05 -25.87
N VAL A 485 -16.68 6.33 -25.74
CA VAL A 485 -16.67 7.29 -26.87
C VAL A 485 -15.34 7.36 -27.60
N ILE A 486 -14.29 6.71 -27.09
CA ILE A 486 -12.92 6.81 -27.61
C ILE A 486 -12.71 5.77 -28.72
N PRO A 487 -12.61 6.17 -30.00
CA PRO A 487 -12.45 5.20 -31.08
C PRO A 487 -11.03 4.65 -31.17
N GLY A 488 -10.87 3.46 -31.69
CA GLY A 488 -9.56 2.87 -31.96
C GLY A 488 -8.65 3.75 -32.83
N SER A 489 -9.23 4.59 -33.70
CA SER A 489 -8.48 5.59 -34.48
C SER A 489 -7.81 6.66 -33.66
N ALA A 490 -8.16 6.82 -32.36
CA ALA A 490 -7.47 7.71 -31.43
C ALA A 490 -6.12 7.15 -30.96
N PHE A 491 -5.87 5.85 -31.16
CA PHE A 491 -4.64 5.19 -30.79
C PHE A 491 -3.65 5.08 -31.96
N GLU A 492 -2.41 4.76 -31.63
CA GLU A 492 -1.35 4.40 -32.57
C GLU A 492 -0.47 3.30 -31.97
N ALA A 493 0.00 2.38 -32.79
CA ALA A 493 1.00 1.40 -32.38
C ALA A 493 2.38 2.05 -32.26
N VAL A 494 3.16 1.59 -31.30
CA VAL A 494 4.49 2.12 -30.93
C VAL A 494 5.55 1.04 -31.18
N ASP A 495 6.66 1.43 -31.76
CA ASP A 495 7.85 0.59 -31.87
C ASP A 495 8.71 0.71 -30.60
N VAL A 496 8.75 -0.37 -29.82
CA VAL A 496 9.52 -0.47 -28.58
C VAL A 496 10.88 -1.16 -28.76
N SER A 497 11.27 -1.52 -30.00
CA SER A 497 12.50 -2.26 -30.27
C SER A 497 13.77 -1.55 -29.81
N SER A 498 13.79 -0.23 -29.87
CA SER A 498 14.94 0.59 -29.47
C SER A 498 15.21 0.60 -27.97
N VAL A 499 14.21 0.32 -27.15
CA VAL A 499 14.36 0.29 -25.68
C VAL A 499 14.59 -1.13 -25.13
N MET A 500 14.45 -2.15 -25.94
CA MET A 500 14.79 -3.54 -25.57
C MET A 500 16.28 -3.67 -25.29
N ILE A 501 16.66 -4.22 -24.13
CA ILE A 501 18.04 -4.49 -23.72
C ILE A 501 18.40 -5.92 -24.07
N ASP A 502 17.53 -6.85 -23.71
CA ASP A 502 17.68 -8.29 -23.89
C ASP A 502 16.31 -8.89 -24.24
N PRO A 503 16.18 -9.69 -25.31
CA PRO A 503 14.90 -10.30 -25.71
C PRO A 503 14.33 -11.24 -24.63
N ASN A 504 15.14 -11.77 -23.71
CA ASN A 504 14.73 -12.66 -22.63
C ASN A 504 14.51 -11.93 -21.29
N SER A 505 14.56 -10.61 -21.30
CA SER A 505 14.32 -9.78 -20.12
C SER A 505 13.30 -8.70 -20.44
N GLY A 506 12.37 -8.44 -19.50
CA GLY A 506 11.46 -7.29 -19.56
C GLY A 506 12.15 -5.95 -19.28
N ARG A 507 13.46 -5.93 -19.06
CA ARG A 507 14.23 -4.72 -18.79
C ARG A 507 14.30 -3.82 -20.01
N ALA A 508 13.93 -2.55 -19.83
CA ALA A 508 13.94 -1.52 -20.86
C ALA A 508 15.01 -0.45 -20.59
N ARG A 509 15.54 0.16 -21.67
CA ARG A 509 16.31 1.41 -21.55
C ARG A 509 15.39 2.58 -21.20
N ASN A 510 15.90 3.47 -20.36
CA ASN A 510 15.26 4.76 -20.06
C ASN A 510 15.35 5.71 -21.26
#